data_b32b4af1ca3054f450b5748e2f16c867
#
_entry.id   b32b4af1ca3054f450b5748e2f16c867
#
_cell.length_a   1.000
_cell.length_b   1.000
_cell.length_c   1.000
_cell.angle_alpha   90.00
_cell.angle_beta   90.00
_cell.angle_gamma   90.00
#
_symmetry.space_group_name_H-M   'P 1'
#
loop_
_entity.id
_entity.type
_entity.pdbx_description
1 polymer ?
#
loop_
_entity_poly.entity_id
_entity_poly.type
_entity_poly.pdbx_seq_one_letter_code
_entity_poly.pdbx_strand_id
1 'polypeptide(L)'
;GDPGDPGDPGDPGDPGGSDGPVRIMPLGDSITGSPGCWRAMLWRDLTDAGYTDIDFVGSRAGDGCGFPYDHENEGHGGMLVTNLAASGQLSTWLSATEPDIVLMHFGTNDVWSSRPTQTILDAYSTLVAQMRAHNPSMTVLVAQIIPMDSARSCATCAQGVRDLNAAIPGWAASESTAQSPVVVVDQWTGFDTGSDTYDGVHPNASGDAKIAQNWMAALTPLLD
;
A
#
# COMPACT_ATOMS: atom_id res chain seq x y z
N GLY A 1 14.74 29.75 -58.74
CA GLY A 1 15.30 29.05 -57.61
C GLY A 1 14.70 29.61 -56.36
N ASP A 2 13.81 28.82 -55.75
CA ASP A 2 13.12 29.12 -54.50
C ASP A 2 14.04 28.75 -53.32
N PRO A 3 14.29 29.58 -52.29
CA PRO A 3 15.13 29.22 -51.17
C PRO A 3 14.32 28.38 -50.20
N GLY A 4 14.84 27.19 -49.89
CA GLY A 4 14.25 26.21 -48.98
C GLY A 4 14.01 26.74 -47.55
N ASP A 5 12.87 26.32 -47.02
CA ASP A 5 12.38 26.51 -45.67
C ASP A 5 13.33 25.88 -44.66
N PRO A 6 13.78 26.60 -43.61
CA PRO A 6 14.58 25.99 -42.53
C PRO A 6 13.66 25.15 -41.66
N GLY A 7 13.97 23.87 -41.56
CA GLY A 7 13.24 22.89 -40.75
C GLY A 7 13.07 23.34 -39.28
N ASP A 8 11.85 23.12 -38.82
CA ASP A 8 11.38 23.30 -37.46
C ASP A 8 12.26 22.51 -36.47
N PRO A 9 12.81 23.13 -35.41
CA PRO A 9 13.53 22.40 -34.38
C PRO A 9 12.52 21.56 -33.59
N GLY A 10 12.67 20.25 -33.69
CA GLY A 10 11.83 19.28 -33.00
C GLY A 10 11.60 19.64 -31.53
N ASP A 11 10.34 19.57 -31.15
CA ASP A 11 9.81 19.69 -29.80
C ASP A 11 10.61 18.73 -28.86
N PRO A 12 11.20 19.22 -27.74
CA PRO A 12 11.80 18.34 -26.77
C PRO A 12 10.67 17.51 -26.15
N GLY A 13 10.65 16.22 -26.47
CA GLY A 13 9.66 15.27 -26.00
C GLY A 13 9.38 15.43 -24.50
N ASP A 14 8.11 15.56 -24.18
CA ASP A 14 7.54 15.54 -22.84
C ASP A 14 8.08 14.30 -22.09
N PRO A 15 8.66 14.43 -20.89
CA PRO A 15 9.11 13.28 -20.11
C PRO A 15 7.88 12.52 -19.61
N GLY A 16 7.46 11.52 -20.38
CA GLY A 16 6.60 10.40 -20.10
C GLY A 16 5.65 10.51 -18.92
N GLY A 17 4.57 11.29 -19.01
CA GLY A 17 3.34 11.04 -18.29
C GLY A 17 2.68 9.80 -18.91
N SER A 18 2.32 8.79 -18.13
CA SER A 18 1.50 7.69 -18.60
C SER A 18 0.14 8.28 -19.03
N ASP A 19 -0.28 8.07 -20.28
CA ASP A 19 -1.58 8.52 -20.81
C ASP A 19 -2.78 7.74 -20.19
N GLY A 20 -2.69 7.27 -18.96
CA GLY A 20 -3.72 6.47 -18.28
C GLY A 20 -3.85 6.80 -16.79
N PRO A 21 -4.86 6.23 -16.12
CA PRO A 21 -5.08 6.45 -14.70
C PRO A 21 -3.87 6.01 -13.86
N VAL A 22 -3.68 6.67 -12.73
CA VAL A 22 -2.66 6.27 -11.75
C VAL A 22 -3.08 4.95 -11.13
N ARG A 23 -2.27 3.91 -11.32
CA ARG A 23 -2.54 2.56 -10.84
C ARG A 23 -2.04 2.38 -9.40
N ILE A 24 -2.96 2.11 -8.50
CA ILE A 24 -2.71 1.99 -7.06
C ILE A 24 -2.98 0.56 -6.62
N MET A 25 -1.97 -0.13 -6.08
CA MET A 25 -2.12 -1.50 -5.57
C MET A 25 -2.26 -1.50 -4.04
N PRO A 26 -3.45 -1.77 -3.48
CA PRO A 26 -3.59 -2.11 -2.07
C PRO A 26 -2.99 -3.50 -1.82
N LEU A 27 -1.85 -3.58 -1.13
CA LEU A 27 -1.10 -4.81 -0.85
C LEU A 27 -1.11 -5.13 0.64
N GLY A 28 -1.44 -6.36 1.01
CA GLY A 28 -1.40 -6.78 2.40
C GLY A 28 -2.02 -8.14 2.69
N ASP A 29 -2.41 -8.29 3.93
CA ASP A 29 -3.05 -9.51 4.48
C ASP A 29 -4.59 -9.38 4.54
N SER A 30 -5.24 -9.98 5.54
CA SER A 30 -6.69 -9.92 5.74
C SER A 30 -7.20 -8.49 6.01
N ILE A 31 -6.41 -7.63 6.62
CA ILE A 31 -6.80 -6.23 6.88
C ILE A 31 -6.98 -5.48 5.55
N THR A 32 -6.19 -5.81 4.54
CA THR A 32 -6.37 -5.27 3.19
C THR A 32 -7.44 -6.03 2.41
N GLY A 33 -7.52 -7.35 2.54
CA GLY A 33 -8.28 -8.21 1.62
C GLY A 33 -9.75 -8.36 1.93
N SER A 34 -10.16 -8.70 3.17
CA SER A 34 -11.54 -9.13 3.41
C SER A 34 -12.06 -8.78 4.82
N PRO A 35 -13.09 -7.97 4.96
CA PRO A 35 -13.74 -7.26 3.87
C PRO A 35 -12.91 -6.08 3.34
N GLY A 36 -12.00 -5.51 4.13
CA GLY A 36 -11.10 -4.42 3.75
C GLY A 36 -11.85 -3.17 3.28
N CYS A 37 -12.95 -2.82 3.94
CA CYS A 37 -13.82 -1.72 3.51
C CYS A 37 -13.17 -0.34 3.60
N TRP A 38 -12.01 -0.22 4.21
CA TRP A 38 -11.20 0.98 4.12
C TRP A 38 -10.85 1.32 2.65
N ARG A 39 -10.68 0.32 1.77
CA ARG A 39 -10.43 0.53 0.35
C ARG A 39 -11.63 1.18 -0.34
N ALA A 40 -12.83 0.72 -0.03
CA ALA A 40 -14.07 1.30 -0.54
C ALA A 40 -14.26 2.75 -0.06
N MET A 41 -13.98 3.02 1.23
CA MET A 41 -14.04 4.37 1.79
C MET A 41 -13.00 5.28 1.13
N LEU A 42 -11.75 4.81 1.00
CA LEU A 42 -10.67 5.55 0.34
C LEU A 42 -11.03 5.89 -1.12
N TRP A 43 -11.54 4.91 -1.88
CA TRP A 43 -11.97 5.13 -3.26
C TRP A 43 -13.03 6.22 -3.36
N ARG A 44 -14.08 6.12 -2.55
CA ARG A 44 -15.14 7.13 -2.50
C ARG A 44 -14.59 8.50 -2.13
N ASP A 45 -13.81 8.59 -1.07
CA ASP A 45 -13.30 9.85 -0.55
C ASP A 45 -12.34 10.54 -1.56
N LEU A 46 -11.53 9.76 -2.29
CA LEU A 46 -10.71 10.26 -3.40
C LEU A 46 -11.57 10.76 -4.55
N THR A 47 -12.55 9.98 -5.00
CA THR A 47 -13.42 10.37 -6.11
C THR A 47 -14.30 11.58 -5.78
N ASP A 48 -14.81 11.64 -4.56
CA ASP A 48 -15.58 12.80 -4.05
C ASP A 48 -14.71 14.07 -3.96
N ALA A 49 -13.41 13.93 -3.72
CA ALA A 49 -12.44 15.03 -3.75
C ALA A 49 -11.99 15.42 -5.17
N GLY A 50 -12.41 14.69 -6.20
CA GLY A 50 -12.13 15.00 -7.61
C GLY A 50 -10.98 14.18 -8.22
N TYR A 51 -10.35 13.27 -7.48
CA TYR A 51 -9.33 12.35 -8.01
C TYR A 51 -10.01 11.17 -8.72
N THR A 52 -10.38 11.35 -9.99
CA THR A 52 -11.14 10.37 -10.78
C THR A 52 -10.28 9.60 -11.77
N ASP A 53 -9.03 10.05 -11.99
CA ASP A 53 -8.08 9.40 -12.89
C ASP A 53 -7.16 8.45 -12.10
N ILE A 54 -7.79 7.53 -11.39
CA ILE A 54 -7.16 6.51 -10.55
C ILE A 54 -7.76 5.14 -10.84
N ASP A 55 -6.99 4.09 -10.60
CA ASP A 55 -7.34 2.69 -10.84
C ASP A 55 -6.77 1.83 -9.71
N PHE A 56 -7.62 1.18 -8.92
CA PHE A 56 -7.13 0.20 -7.95
C PHE A 56 -6.83 -1.09 -8.69
N VAL A 57 -5.64 -1.64 -8.49
CA VAL A 57 -5.19 -2.82 -9.23
C VAL A 57 -4.82 -3.96 -8.30
N GLY A 58 -5.05 -5.18 -8.77
CA GLY A 58 -4.71 -6.41 -8.08
C GLY A 58 -5.37 -7.64 -8.68
N SER A 59 -4.94 -8.82 -8.25
CA SER A 59 -5.51 -10.09 -8.73
C SER A 59 -6.79 -10.50 -7.98
N ARG A 60 -7.16 -9.77 -6.92
CA ARG A 60 -8.32 -10.06 -6.08
C ARG A 60 -9.40 -8.99 -6.30
N ALA A 61 -10.65 -9.44 -6.38
CA ALA A 61 -11.81 -8.57 -6.27
C ALA A 61 -12.28 -8.57 -4.80
N GLY A 62 -12.58 -7.38 -4.28
CA GLY A 62 -13.10 -7.24 -2.92
C GLY A 62 -14.58 -7.59 -2.81
N ASP A 63 -15.03 -7.87 -1.60
CA ASP A 63 -16.45 -8.00 -1.28
C ASP A 63 -17.14 -6.62 -1.24
N GLY A 64 -18.47 -6.61 -1.45
CA GLY A 64 -19.25 -5.38 -1.41
C GLY A 64 -19.24 -4.71 -0.04
N CYS A 65 -18.92 -3.42 0.02
CA CYS A 65 -18.92 -2.61 1.23
C CYS A 65 -20.12 -1.66 1.28
N GLY A 66 -21.20 -1.98 0.58
CA GLY A 66 -22.48 -1.27 0.65
C GLY A 66 -22.65 -0.12 -0.35
N PHE A 67 -21.63 0.20 -1.14
CA PHE A 67 -21.66 1.20 -2.22
C PHE A 67 -20.66 0.81 -3.33
N PRO A 68 -20.82 1.34 -4.56
CA PRO A 68 -19.90 1.06 -5.66
C PRO A 68 -18.50 1.65 -5.41
N TYR A 69 -17.48 0.89 -5.72
CA TYR A 69 -16.08 1.29 -5.70
C TYR A 69 -15.26 0.37 -6.59
N ASP A 70 -14.01 0.68 -6.84
CA ASP A 70 -13.07 -0.22 -7.48
C ASP A 70 -12.61 -1.31 -6.50
N HIS A 71 -12.89 -2.56 -6.84
CA HIS A 71 -12.76 -3.72 -5.96
C HIS A 71 -11.35 -4.34 -5.96
N GLU A 72 -10.50 -4.00 -6.93
CA GLU A 72 -9.23 -4.68 -7.14
C GLU A 72 -8.23 -4.43 -6.00
N ASN A 73 -7.49 -5.48 -5.63
CA ASN A 73 -6.50 -5.43 -4.55
C ASN A 73 -5.61 -6.68 -4.53
N GLU A 74 -4.52 -6.64 -3.77
CA GLU A 74 -3.65 -7.76 -3.40
C GLU A 74 -3.66 -8.02 -1.89
N GLY A 75 -4.84 -8.06 -1.29
CA GLY A 75 -5.03 -8.46 0.11
C GLY A 75 -5.26 -9.95 0.26
N HIS A 76 -4.36 -10.65 0.93
CA HIS A 76 -4.41 -12.10 1.08
C HIS A 76 -4.49 -12.50 2.55
N GLY A 77 -5.66 -12.94 2.99
CA GLY A 77 -5.91 -13.33 4.39
C GLY A 77 -4.91 -14.36 4.92
N GLY A 78 -4.34 -14.11 6.09
CA GLY A 78 -3.38 -14.99 6.73
C GLY A 78 -1.96 -14.98 6.13
N MET A 79 -1.71 -14.22 5.08
CA MET A 79 -0.40 -14.19 4.43
C MET A 79 0.64 -13.52 5.32
N LEU A 80 1.82 -14.13 5.41
CA LEU A 80 3.01 -13.54 5.99
C LEU A 80 3.79 -12.81 4.90
N VAL A 81 4.27 -11.60 5.18
CA VAL A 81 5.14 -10.88 4.25
C VAL A 81 6.45 -11.62 3.99
N THR A 82 6.96 -12.32 5.00
CA THR A 82 8.16 -13.16 4.88
C THR A 82 7.96 -14.31 3.90
N ASN A 83 6.77 -14.90 3.84
CA ASN A 83 6.44 -15.95 2.87
C ASN A 83 6.28 -15.37 1.45
N LEU A 84 5.62 -14.22 1.31
CA LEU A 84 5.48 -13.55 0.02
C LEU A 84 6.86 -13.20 -0.57
N ALA A 85 7.74 -12.61 0.23
CA ALA A 85 9.11 -12.27 -0.20
C ALA A 85 9.87 -13.51 -0.68
N ALA A 86 9.75 -14.63 0.02
CA ALA A 86 10.44 -15.89 -0.33
C ALA A 86 9.86 -16.57 -1.59
N SER A 87 8.56 -16.39 -1.87
CA SER A 87 7.89 -17.05 -3.00
C SER A 87 8.14 -16.38 -4.35
N GLY A 88 8.47 -15.10 -4.37
CA GLY A 88 8.56 -14.29 -5.60
C GLY A 88 7.20 -14.03 -6.28
N GLN A 89 6.09 -14.37 -5.65
CA GLN A 89 4.75 -14.26 -6.25
C GLN A 89 4.35 -12.80 -6.54
N LEU A 90 4.85 -11.85 -5.74
CA LEU A 90 4.62 -10.42 -5.98
C LEU A 90 5.02 -10.01 -7.40
N SER A 91 6.14 -10.52 -7.93
CA SER A 91 6.57 -10.21 -9.30
C SER A 91 5.54 -10.61 -10.36
N THR A 92 4.80 -11.70 -10.16
CA THR A 92 3.72 -12.12 -11.05
C THR A 92 2.55 -11.13 -11.02
N TRP A 93 2.17 -10.65 -9.83
CA TRP A 93 1.10 -9.66 -9.68
C TRP A 93 1.50 -8.31 -10.28
N LEU A 94 2.72 -7.85 -9.99
CA LEU A 94 3.27 -6.61 -10.56
C LEU A 94 3.30 -6.63 -12.10
N SER A 95 3.70 -7.76 -12.70
CA SER A 95 3.69 -7.90 -14.17
C SER A 95 2.28 -7.87 -14.77
N ALA A 96 1.27 -8.31 -14.03
CA ALA A 96 -0.10 -8.37 -14.51
C ALA A 96 -0.86 -7.05 -14.37
N THR A 97 -0.47 -6.22 -13.38
CA THR A 97 -1.23 -5.04 -12.98
C THR A 97 -0.48 -3.72 -13.13
N GLU A 98 0.85 -3.76 -13.26
CA GLU A 98 1.73 -2.61 -13.52
C GLU A 98 1.41 -1.37 -12.64
N PRO A 99 1.44 -1.46 -11.29
CA PRO A 99 1.10 -0.36 -10.42
C PRO A 99 2.15 0.77 -10.46
N ASP A 100 1.68 2.01 -10.23
CA ASP A 100 2.52 3.18 -10.03
C ASP A 100 2.79 3.42 -8.54
N ILE A 101 1.78 3.12 -7.71
CA ILE A 101 1.80 3.31 -6.26
C ILE A 101 1.38 2.01 -5.56
N VAL A 102 2.08 1.62 -4.51
CA VAL A 102 1.69 0.50 -3.64
C VAL A 102 1.34 1.01 -2.25
N LEU A 103 0.16 0.63 -1.73
CA LEU A 103 -0.25 0.84 -0.35
C LEU A 103 0.01 -0.44 0.43
N MET A 104 1.15 -0.51 1.12
CA MET A 104 1.59 -1.73 1.81
C MET A 104 1.21 -1.68 3.31
N HIS A 105 0.14 -2.38 3.69
CA HIS A 105 -0.19 -2.70 5.08
C HIS A 105 0.00 -4.20 5.30
N PHE A 106 1.18 -4.59 5.78
CA PHE A 106 1.57 -5.99 5.86
C PHE A 106 2.40 -6.25 7.13
N GLY A 107 2.47 -7.49 7.59
CA GLY A 107 3.29 -7.90 8.74
C GLY A 107 2.50 -8.32 9.98
N THR A 108 1.18 -8.11 10.03
CA THR A 108 0.32 -8.53 11.14
C THR A 108 0.49 -10.03 11.45
N ASN A 109 0.45 -10.88 10.42
CA ASN A 109 0.60 -12.33 10.57
C ASN A 109 2.02 -12.75 10.92
N ASP A 110 3.03 -11.99 10.48
CA ASP A 110 4.43 -12.19 10.84
C ASP A 110 4.65 -11.94 12.34
N VAL A 111 4.14 -10.82 12.85
CA VAL A 111 4.15 -10.51 14.30
C VAL A 111 3.39 -11.59 15.08
N TRP A 112 2.21 -12.01 14.62
CA TRP A 112 1.43 -13.08 15.24
C TRP A 112 2.20 -14.40 15.28
N SER A 113 2.98 -14.68 14.26
CA SER A 113 3.84 -15.86 14.15
C SER A 113 5.21 -15.67 14.83
N SER A 114 5.37 -14.61 15.62
CA SER A 114 6.61 -14.28 16.36
C SER A 114 7.85 -14.19 15.47
N ARG A 115 7.69 -13.69 14.23
CA ARG A 115 8.84 -13.39 13.36
C ARG A 115 9.63 -12.23 13.94
N PRO A 116 10.97 -12.31 13.99
CA PRO A 116 11.79 -11.19 14.43
C PRO A 116 11.56 -9.95 13.55
N THR A 117 11.52 -8.77 14.16
CA THR A 117 11.33 -7.49 13.46
C THR A 117 12.28 -7.33 12.26
N GLN A 118 13.56 -7.65 12.42
CA GLN A 118 14.52 -7.56 11.33
C GLN A 118 14.16 -8.48 10.15
N THR A 119 13.68 -9.69 10.42
CA THR A 119 13.25 -10.62 9.37
C THR A 119 12.05 -10.07 8.57
N ILE A 120 11.15 -9.34 9.23
CA ILE A 120 10.02 -8.66 8.57
C ILE A 120 10.53 -7.51 7.69
N LEU A 121 11.46 -6.69 8.19
CA LEU A 121 12.05 -5.59 7.43
C LEU A 121 12.89 -6.10 6.24
N ASP A 122 13.62 -7.20 6.39
CA ASP A 122 14.35 -7.84 5.28
C ASP A 122 13.38 -8.32 4.17
N ALA A 123 12.20 -8.81 4.57
CA ALA A 123 11.14 -9.16 3.63
C ALA A 123 10.58 -7.90 2.93
N TYR A 124 10.36 -6.81 3.65
CA TYR A 124 9.95 -5.55 3.04
C TYR A 124 10.97 -5.07 2.01
N SER A 125 12.28 -5.10 2.32
CA SER A 125 13.35 -4.75 1.37
C SER A 125 13.31 -5.63 0.12
N THR A 126 13.04 -6.94 0.29
CA THR A 126 12.88 -7.86 -0.84
C THR A 126 11.69 -7.47 -1.72
N LEU A 127 10.53 -7.10 -1.13
CA LEU A 127 9.36 -6.66 -1.89
C LEU A 127 9.64 -5.34 -2.63
N VAL A 128 10.28 -4.37 -1.97
CA VAL A 128 10.67 -3.10 -2.62
C VAL A 128 11.61 -3.33 -3.80
N ALA A 129 12.57 -4.24 -3.67
CA ALA A 129 13.45 -4.61 -4.78
C ALA A 129 12.68 -5.23 -5.95
N GLN A 130 11.69 -6.11 -5.68
CA GLN A 130 10.80 -6.67 -6.70
C GLN A 130 9.95 -5.58 -7.37
N MET A 131 9.38 -4.66 -6.60
CA MET A 131 8.62 -3.52 -7.10
C MET A 131 9.45 -2.67 -8.07
N ARG A 132 10.67 -2.30 -7.68
CA ARG A 132 11.59 -1.50 -8.49
C ARG A 132 12.10 -2.22 -9.74
N ALA A 133 12.16 -3.55 -9.70
CA ALA A 133 12.51 -4.33 -10.88
C ALA A 133 11.43 -4.25 -11.98
N HIS A 134 10.17 -4.03 -11.60
CA HIS A 134 9.04 -3.85 -12.54
C HIS A 134 8.83 -2.38 -12.91
N ASN A 135 8.82 -1.49 -11.92
CA ASN A 135 8.69 -0.05 -12.12
C ASN A 135 9.75 0.67 -11.28
N PRO A 136 10.86 1.14 -11.89
CA PRO A 136 11.94 1.81 -11.15
C PRO A 136 11.51 3.12 -10.47
N SER A 137 10.35 3.68 -10.85
CA SER A 137 9.79 4.91 -10.28
C SER A 137 8.61 4.66 -9.36
N MET A 138 8.32 3.40 -9.00
CA MET A 138 7.20 3.06 -8.13
C MET A 138 7.32 3.74 -6.78
N THR A 139 6.24 4.39 -6.34
CA THR A 139 6.13 4.94 -4.98
C THR A 139 5.54 3.89 -4.05
N VAL A 140 6.19 3.68 -2.90
CA VAL A 140 5.72 2.73 -1.88
C VAL A 140 5.29 3.49 -0.63
N LEU A 141 3.99 3.44 -0.32
CA LEU A 141 3.45 3.92 0.95
C LEU A 141 3.40 2.73 1.91
N VAL A 142 4.21 2.75 2.96
CA VAL A 142 4.30 1.67 3.95
C VAL A 142 3.63 2.05 5.25
N ALA A 143 2.70 1.24 5.71
CA ALA A 143 2.02 1.46 6.98
C ALA A 143 2.92 1.13 8.18
N GLN A 144 2.95 2.00 9.19
CA GLN A 144 3.04 1.49 10.55
C GLN A 144 1.70 0.80 10.83
N ILE A 145 1.73 -0.51 11.06
CA ILE A 145 0.51 -1.33 11.06
C ILE A 145 -0.38 -1.03 12.26
N ILE A 146 -1.69 -1.24 12.10
CA ILE A 146 -2.67 -1.07 13.19
C ILE A 146 -2.33 -1.98 14.38
N PRO A 147 -2.71 -1.61 15.61
CA PRO A 147 -2.43 -2.41 16.81
C PRO A 147 -3.20 -3.74 16.81
N MET A 148 -2.68 -4.70 17.57
CA MET A 148 -3.37 -5.94 17.93
C MET A 148 -3.61 -6.01 19.44
N ASP A 149 -4.81 -6.45 19.82
CA ASP A 149 -5.14 -6.75 21.22
C ASP A 149 -4.50 -8.09 21.64
N SER A 150 -3.55 -8.05 22.56
CA SER A 150 -2.88 -9.27 23.05
C SER A 150 -3.80 -10.26 23.78
N ALA A 151 -4.96 -9.82 24.26
CA ALA A 151 -5.93 -10.71 24.87
C ALA A 151 -6.73 -11.53 23.83
N ARG A 152 -6.75 -11.08 22.58
CA ARG A 152 -7.52 -11.68 21.48
C ARG A 152 -6.66 -12.18 20.32
N SER A 153 -5.37 -11.91 20.37
CA SER A 153 -4.39 -12.38 19.39
C SER A 153 -3.33 -13.26 20.05
N CYS A 154 -2.08 -12.83 20.12
CA CYS A 154 -1.03 -13.51 20.87
C CYS A 154 -0.53 -12.65 22.03
N ALA A 155 -0.04 -13.26 23.09
CA ALA A 155 0.39 -12.56 24.31
C ALA A 155 1.45 -11.47 24.05
N THR A 156 2.27 -11.64 23.02
CA THR A 156 3.33 -10.70 22.62
C THR A 156 2.96 -9.82 21.43
N CYS A 157 1.77 -9.99 20.84
CA CYS A 157 1.39 -9.30 19.61
C CYS A 157 1.42 -7.77 19.74
N ALA A 158 0.85 -7.22 20.80
CA ALA A 158 0.86 -5.77 20.99
C ALA A 158 2.30 -5.21 21.12
N GLN A 159 3.22 -5.95 21.75
CA GLN A 159 4.63 -5.53 21.81
C GLN A 159 5.30 -5.70 20.43
N GLY A 160 5.08 -6.81 19.75
CA GLY A 160 5.66 -7.06 18.44
C GLY A 160 5.25 -6.00 17.41
N VAL A 161 3.98 -5.53 17.44
CA VAL A 161 3.55 -4.42 16.59
C VAL A 161 4.27 -3.13 16.93
N ARG A 162 4.43 -2.81 18.24
CA ARG A 162 5.19 -1.62 18.65
C ARG A 162 6.64 -1.67 18.17
N ASP A 163 7.29 -2.83 18.31
CA ASP A 163 8.68 -3.01 17.89
C ASP A 163 8.85 -2.87 16.38
N LEU A 164 7.93 -3.46 15.59
CA LEU A 164 7.92 -3.32 14.14
C LEU A 164 7.69 -1.86 13.74
N ASN A 165 6.65 -1.22 14.27
CA ASN A 165 6.29 0.16 13.95
C ASN A 165 7.39 1.16 14.32
N ALA A 166 8.12 0.91 15.42
CA ALA A 166 9.27 1.75 15.81
C ALA A 166 10.44 1.62 14.82
N ALA A 167 10.59 0.48 14.16
CA ALA A 167 11.68 0.22 13.22
C ALA A 167 11.38 0.66 11.78
N ILE A 168 10.10 0.68 11.36
CA ILE A 168 9.68 1.03 10.00
C ILE A 168 10.22 2.40 9.53
N PRO A 169 10.18 3.50 10.31
CA PRO A 169 10.68 4.79 9.82
C PRO A 169 12.16 4.79 9.45
N GLY A 170 13.00 4.15 10.26
CA GLY A 170 14.44 4.04 9.98
C GLY A 170 14.71 3.18 8.74
N TRP A 171 13.99 2.07 8.60
CA TRP A 171 14.03 1.22 7.43
C TRP A 171 13.57 1.97 6.17
N ALA A 172 12.41 2.62 6.20
CA ALA A 172 11.88 3.35 5.06
C ALA A 172 12.84 4.45 4.59
N ALA A 173 13.46 5.18 5.53
CA ALA A 173 14.45 6.20 5.21
C ALA A 173 15.70 5.62 4.52
N SER A 174 16.11 4.38 4.88
CA SER A 174 17.24 3.70 4.23
C SER A 174 16.90 3.14 2.85
N GLU A 175 15.65 2.76 2.62
CA GLU A 175 15.18 2.25 1.32
C GLU A 175 14.77 3.36 0.34
N SER A 176 14.34 4.51 0.84
CA SER A 176 13.78 5.58 0.00
C SER A 176 14.84 6.18 -0.94
N THR A 177 14.45 6.41 -2.19
CA THR A 177 15.25 7.12 -3.19
C THR A 177 14.43 8.24 -3.81
N ALA A 178 15.07 9.22 -4.45
CA ALA A 178 14.36 10.30 -5.14
C ALA A 178 13.49 9.78 -6.29
N GLN A 179 13.94 8.70 -6.97
CA GLN A 179 13.20 8.11 -8.09
C GLN A 179 12.06 7.21 -7.63
N SER A 180 12.24 6.49 -6.53
CA SER A 180 11.26 5.55 -5.98
C SER A 180 11.16 5.77 -4.47
N PRO A 181 10.33 6.72 -4.05
CA PRO A 181 10.14 7.04 -2.64
C PRO A 181 9.51 5.90 -1.86
N VAL A 182 9.99 5.69 -0.62
CA VAL A 182 9.32 4.86 0.39
C VAL A 182 8.85 5.79 1.50
N VAL A 183 7.55 5.95 1.64
CA VAL A 183 6.93 6.92 2.55
C VAL A 183 6.16 6.18 3.64
N VAL A 184 6.42 6.53 4.90
CA VAL A 184 5.73 5.94 6.05
C VAL A 184 4.37 6.58 6.24
N VAL A 185 3.34 5.75 6.42
CA VAL A 185 1.98 6.18 6.76
C VAL A 185 1.62 5.65 8.15
N ASP A 186 1.36 6.54 9.08
CA ASP A 186 0.99 6.18 10.44
C ASP A 186 -0.46 5.69 10.50
N GLN A 187 -0.62 4.36 10.56
CA GLN A 187 -1.92 3.73 10.80
C GLN A 187 -2.12 3.34 12.29
N TRP A 188 -1.12 3.63 13.12
CA TRP A 188 -1.10 3.26 14.53
C TRP A 188 -1.69 4.33 15.45
N THR A 189 -1.27 5.59 15.27
CA THR A 189 -1.65 6.67 16.19
C THR A 189 -3.15 6.95 16.14
N GLY A 190 -3.79 6.95 17.29
CA GLY A 190 -5.23 7.17 17.40
C GLY A 190 -6.10 5.96 17.04
N PHE A 191 -5.49 4.80 16.74
CA PHE A 191 -6.22 3.56 16.53
C PHE A 191 -6.35 2.78 17.86
N ASP A 192 -7.56 2.41 18.25
CA ASP A 192 -7.87 1.69 19.48
C ASP A 192 -8.55 0.36 19.18
N THR A 193 -7.94 -0.76 19.59
CA THR A 193 -8.43 -2.10 19.30
C THR A 193 -9.82 -2.40 19.88
N GLY A 194 -10.19 -1.71 20.95
CA GLY A 194 -11.49 -1.90 21.61
C GLY A 194 -12.65 -1.25 20.87
N SER A 195 -12.41 -0.10 20.21
CA SER A 195 -13.43 0.67 19.50
C SER A 195 -13.34 0.53 17.98
N ASP A 196 -12.16 0.24 17.43
CA ASP A 196 -11.90 0.28 15.99
C ASP A 196 -11.77 -1.11 15.36
N THR A 197 -11.87 -2.19 16.14
CA THR A 197 -11.88 -3.56 15.64
C THR A 197 -13.12 -4.33 16.12
N TYR A 198 -13.50 -5.37 15.39
CA TYR A 198 -14.57 -6.26 15.83
C TYR A 198 -14.05 -7.46 16.63
N ASP A 199 -12.77 -7.81 16.51
CA ASP A 199 -12.16 -8.98 17.14
C ASP A 199 -10.81 -8.71 17.83
N GLY A 200 -10.39 -7.45 17.90
CA GLY A 200 -9.10 -7.05 18.48
C GLY A 200 -7.95 -7.02 17.47
N VAL A 201 -8.22 -7.30 16.18
CA VAL A 201 -7.23 -7.35 15.08
C VAL A 201 -7.78 -6.72 13.81
N HIS A 202 -8.97 -7.15 13.36
CA HIS A 202 -9.54 -6.70 12.11
C HIS A 202 -10.41 -5.45 12.32
N PRO A 203 -10.24 -4.42 11.50
CA PRO A 203 -10.97 -3.17 11.64
C PRO A 203 -12.47 -3.36 11.46
N ASN A 204 -13.24 -2.65 12.26
CA ASN A 204 -14.65 -2.39 12.05
C ASN A 204 -14.83 -1.09 11.24
N ALA A 205 -16.06 -0.63 11.04
CA ALA A 205 -16.32 0.58 10.25
C ALA A 205 -15.58 1.83 10.77
N SER A 206 -15.35 1.95 12.08
CA SER A 206 -14.56 3.06 12.65
C SER A 206 -13.08 2.92 12.30
N GLY A 207 -12.53 1.70 12.43
CA GLY A 207 -11.16 1.40 12.05
C GLY A 207 -10.92 1.58 10.55
N ASP A 208 -11.84 1.08 9.71
CA ASP A 208 -11.79 1.27 8.26
C ASP A 208 -11.74 2.75 7.86
N ALA A 209 -12.56 3.59 8.50
CA ALA A 209 -12.58 5.02 8.23
C ALA A 209 -11.24 5.70 8.59
N LYS A 210 -10.62 5.33 9.71
CA LYS A 210 -9.30 5.85 10.11
C LYS A 210 -8.21 5.44 9.11
N ILE A 211 -8.19 4.16 8.73
CA ILE A 211 -7.22 3.63 7.74
C ILE A 211 -7.36 4.38 6.41
N ALA A 212 -8.61 4.55 5.92
CA ALA A 212 -8.88 5.26 4.68
C ALA A 212 -8.40 6.72 4.73
N GLN A 213 -8.69 7.43 5.82
CA GLN A 213 -8.26 8.84 6.00
C GLN A 213 -6.73 8.98 5.99
N ASN A 214 -6.01 8.09 6.66
CA ASN A 214 -4.55 8.14 6.69
C ASN A 214 -3.94 7.83 5.31
N TRP A 215 -4.49 6.86 4.58
CA TRP A 215 -4.08 6.60 3.19
C TRP A 215 -4.39 7.79 2.29
N MET A 216 -5.56 8.39 2.40
CA MET A 216 -5.95 9.56 1.61
C MET A 216 -4.97 10.72 1.83
N ALA A 217 -4.62 11.03 3.07
CA ALA A 217 -3.67 12.09 3.39
C ALA A 217 -2.27 11.87 2.78
N ALA A 218 -1.87 10.60 2.62
CA ALA A 218 -0.58 10.25 2.00
C ALA A 218 -0.65 10.21 0.47
N LEU A 219 -1.80 9.87 -0.11
CA LEU A 219 -1.99 9.75 -1.56
C LEU A 219 -2.20 11.10 -2.25
N THR A 220 -3.01 12.00 -1.67
CA THR A 220 -3.40 13.25 -2.35
C THR A 220 -2.21 14.08 -2.84
N PRO A 221 -1.09 14.22 -2.09
CA PRO A 221 0.08 14.93 -2.60
C PRO A 221 0.82 14.25 -3.77
N LEU A 222 0.48 12.99 -4.07
CA LEU A 222 1.05 12.22 -5.18
C LEU A 222 0.16 12.25 -6.41
N LEU A 223 -1.10 12.65 -6.25
CA LEU A 223 -2.12 12.71 -7.31
C LEU A 223 -2.34 14.15 -7.82
N ASP A 224 -1.82 15.17 -7.09
CA ASP A 224 -1.79 16.57 -7.51
C ASP A 224 -0.74 16.82 -8.59
#